data_202de71d45b35c033a6074478dbd6e3f
#
_entry.id   202de71d45b35c033a6074478dbd6e3f
#
_cell.length_a   1.000
_cell.length_b   1.000
_cell.length_c   1.000
_cell.angle_alpha   90.00
_cell.angle_beta   90.00
_cell.angle_gamma   90.00
#
_symmetry.space_group_name_H-M   'P 1'
#
loop_
_entity.id
_entity.type
_entity.pdbx_description
1 polymer ?
#
loop_
_entity_poly.entity_id
_entity_poly.type
_entity_poly.pdbx_seq_one_letter_code
_entity_poly.pdbx_strand_id
1 'polypeptide(L)'
;INKEALDGGSIAAEEAEFRLTAKDEHATLNGVQIGENTITEDAVSAEFKGNVTISALPDGTYELEEIAAPRGFKTISTFTFVVTNGVVTTVDETTNGEVEKSEDGKTLTIKDERTKIQIDKKDITGQEEVAGATLTLTNEDLTAEQWEAIAAVNTDLTALGNGVQWTSGDAAKEIVGLPDGTYTLQETGDEFTANGKTYQVVTDTLTFVLEEGNVMNVIGSSDTTVKDTFDQTANKGYFYYNGDSDTNQNYIAVCDAEKRVIAINKEALDGGSIAAEEAEFRLTAKDE
;
A
#
# COMPACT_ATOMS: atom_id res chain seq x y z
N ILE A 1 -25.49 -6.52 -11.32
CA ILE A 1 -24.31 -6.02 -10.61
C ILE A 1 -23.10 -6.18 -11.50
N ASN A 2 -22.37 -5.09 -11.73
CA ASN A 2 -21.08 -5.07 -12.40
C ASN A 2 -20.01 -4.61 -11.42
N LYS A 3 -18.79 -5.14 -11.56
CA LYS A 3 -17.62 -4.77 -10.77
C LYS A 3 -16.56 -4.15 -11.68
N GLU A 4 -16.08 -2.97 -11.32
CA GLU A 4 -15.06 -2.22 -12.07
C GLU A 4 -14.03 -1.59 -11.10
N ALA A 5 -12.88 -1.18 -11.62
CA ALA A 5 -11.94 -0.36 -10.91
C ALA A 5 -12.32 1.13 -11.02
N LEU A 6 -12.23 1.90 -9.94
CA LEU A 6 -12.57 3.32 -9.92
C LEU A 6 -11.69 4.15 -10.89
N ASP A 7 -10.46 3.74 -11.09
CA ASP A 7 -9.51 4.37 -12.03
C ASP A 7 -9.70 3.94 -13.50
N GLY A 8 -10.68 3.07 -13.77
CA GLY A 8 -10.95 2.53 -15.10
C GLY A 8 -9.96 1.45 -15.57
N GLY A 9 -9.04 1.03 -14.70
CA GLY A 9 -8.09 -0.05 -14.97
C GLY A 9 -8.73 -1.44 -14.91
N SER A 10 -7.93 -2.48 -15.12
CA SER A 10 -8.39 -3.86 -15.00
C SER A 10 -8.61 -4.25 -13.53
N ILE A 11 -9.62 -5.11 -13.32
CA ILE A 11 -9.97 -5.70 -12.03
C ILE A 11 -10.40 -7.15 -12.24
N ALA A 12 -10.03 -8.04 -11.32
CA ALA A 12 -10.48 -9.43 -11.31
C ALA A 12 -11.88 -9.50 -10.66
N ALA A 13 -12.91 -9.08 -11.41
CA ALA A 13 -14.27 -8.95 -10.88
C ALA A 13 -14.79 -10.24 -10.23
N GLU A 14 -14.37 -11.42 -10.73
CA GLU A 14 -14.73 -12.74 -10.20
C GLU A 14 -14.22 -13.01 -8.77
N GLU A 15 -13.26 -12.24 -8.29
CA GLU A 15 -12.75 -12.34 -6.92
C GLU A 15 -13.62 -11.58 -5.91
N ALA A 16 -14.44 -10.61 -6.36
CA ALA A 16 -15.34 -9.86 -5.48
C ALA A 16 -16.42 -10.78 -4.89
N GLU A 17 -16.64 -10.68 -3.59
CA GLU A 17 -17.68 -11.41 -2.86
C GLU A 17 -18.69 -10.44 -2.27
N PHE A 18 -19.96 -10.70 -2.47
CA PHE A 18 -21.04 -9.82 -2.04
C PHE A 18 -22.07 -10.58 -1.22
N ARG A 19 -22.74 -9.86 -0.29
CA ARG A 19 -23.94 -10.28 0.40
C ARG A 19 -25.07 -9.30 0.11
N LEU A 20 -26.16 -9.79 -0.48
CA LEU A 20 -27.43 -9.05 -0.66
C LEU A 20 -28.34 -9.38 0.52
N THR A 21 -28.90 -8.37 1.18
CA THR A 21 -29.84 -8.53 2.29
C THR A 21 -31.09 -7.72 2.07
N ALA A 22 -32.28 -8.35 2.18
CA ALA A 22 -33.56 -7.62 2.17
C ALA A 22 -33.79 -6.94 3.52
N LYS A 23 -34.14 -5.65 3.53
CA LYS A 23 -34.21 -4.83 4.76
C LYS A 23 -35.63 -4.55 5.23
N ASP A 24 -36.64 -4.73 4.37
CA ASP A 24 -38.03 -4.46 4.77
C ASP A 24 -38.55 -5.54 5.72
N GLU A 25 -39.48 -5.16 6.60
CA GLU A 25 -40.06 -6.08 7.58
C GLU A 25 -40.74 -7.27 6.87
N HIS A 26 -40.36 -8.48 7.25
CA HIS A 26 -40.82 -9.76 6.65
C HIS A 26 -40.40 -9.98 5.17
N ALA A 27 -39.52 -9.14 4.60
CA ALA A 27 -39.02 -9.40 3.25
C ALA A 27 -38.08 -10.62 3.22
N THR A 28 -38.20 -11.41 2.17
CA THR A 28 -37.30 -12.55 1.91
C THR A 28 -36.84 -12.54 0.46
N LEU A 29 -35.76 -13.26 0.20
CA LEU A 29 -35.22 -13.47 -1.15
C LEU A 29 -35.79 -14.74 -1.81
N ASN A 30 -36.81 -15.37 -1.25
CA ASN A 30 -37.42 -16.57 -1.81
C ASN A 30 -37.94 -16.31 -3.25
N GLY A 31 -37.51 -17.12 -4.19
CA GLY A 31 -37.83 -16.98 -5.62
C GLY A 31 -36.90 -16.03 -6.40
N VAL A 32 -36.03 -15.28 -5.71
CA VAL A 32 -35.02 -14.43 -6.37
C VAL A 32 -33.98 -15.35 -7.03
N GLN A 33 -33.61 -15.02 -8.26
CA GLN A 33 -32.54 -15.69 -9.00
C GLN A 33 -31.30 -14.81 -9.02
N ILE A 34 -30.15 -15.33 -8.53
CA ILE A 34 -28.84 -14.67 -8.57
C ILE A 34 -27.94 -15.50 -9.47
N GLY A 35 -27.61 -14.98 -10.65
CA GLY A 35 -26.93 -15.75 -11.69
C GLY A 35 -27.77 -16.97 -12.11
N GLU A 36 -27.20 -18.16 -11.95
CA GLU A 36 -27.89 -19.45 -12.26
C GLU A 36 -28.60 -20.03 -11.02
N ASN A 37 -28.44 -19.46 -9.84
CA ASN A 37 -28.99 -19.98 -8.59
C ASN A 37 -30.31 -19.30 -8.22
N THR A 38 -31.35 -20.09 -7.96
CA THR A 38 -32.63 -19.60 -7.42
C THR A 38 -32.68 -19.86 -5.93
N ILE A 39 -33.00 -18.83 -5.15
CA ILE A 39 -33.17 -18.94 -3.70
C ILE A 39 -34.54 -19.58 -3.44
N THR A 40 -34.55 -20.73 -2.79
CA THR A 40 -35.76 -21.54 -2.57
C THR A 40 -36.25 -21.54 -1.13
N GLU A 41 -35.53 -20.87 -0.23
CA GLU A 41 -35.84 -20.76 1.19
C GLU A 41 -36.25 -19.34 1.55
N ASP A 42 -36.92 -19.16 2.67
CA ASP A 42 -37.26 -17.84 3.21
C ASP A 42 -36.03 -17.12 3.80
N ALA A 43 -34.93 -17.09 3.02
CA ALA A 43 -33.71 -16.40 3.40
C ALA A 43 -33.86 -14.89 3.25
N VAL A 44 -33.36 -14.14 4.21
CA VAL A 44 -33.30 -12.67 4.17
C VAL A 44 -32.04 -12.17 3.46
N SER A 45 -31.01 -13.01 3.31
CA SER A 45 -29.75 -12.67 2.65
C SER A 45 -29.24 -13.81 1.78
N ALA A 46 -28.42 -13.45 0.78
CA ALA A 46 -27.73 -14.38 -0.09
C ALA A 46 -26.36 -13.83 -0.51
N GLU A 47 -25.38 -14.72 -0.64
CA GLU A 47 -24.04 -14.40 -1.08
C GLU A 47 -23.81 -14.80 -2.53
N PHE A 48 -22.98 -14.02 -3.23
CA PHE A 48 -22.60 -14.30 -4.61
C PHE A 48 -21.21 -13.69 -4.91
N LYS A 49 -20.65 -14.05 -6.08
CA LYS A 49 -19.35 -13.58 -6.51
C LYS A 49 -19.42 -12.91 -7.87
N GLY A 50 -18.58 -11.91 -8.05
CA GLY A 50 -18.34 -11.25 -9.33
C GLY A 50 -19.57 -10.56 -9.94
N ASN A 51 -19.51 -10.42 -11.25
CA ASN A 51 -20.60 -9.84 -12.03
C ASN A 51 -21.78 -10.81 -12.10
N VAL A 52 -22.97 -10.36 -11.71
CA VAL A 52 -24.17 -11.20 -11.75
C VAL A 52 -25.39 -10.45 -12.25
N THR A 53 -26.34 -11.22 -12.83
CA THR A 53 -27.70 -10.76 -13.06
C THR A 53 -28.57 -11.24 -11.90
N ILE A 54 -29.34 -10.32 -11.30
CA ILE A 54 -30.34 -10.64 -10.28
C ILE A 54 -31.72 -10.47 -10.93
N SER A 55 -32.51 -11.54 -10.93
CA SER A 55 -33.85 -11.56 -11.52
C SER A 55 -34.92 -11.84 -10.48
N ALA A 56 -36.11 -11.37 -10.73
CA ALA A 56 -37.27 -11.53 -9.86
C ALA A 56 -37.06 -10.89 -8.46
N LEU A 57 -36.20 -9.86 -8.35
CA LEU A 57 -36.03 -9.10 -7.13
C LEU A 57 -37.29 -8.27 -6.86
N PRO A 58 -38.03 -8.50 -5.75
CA PRO A 58 -39.23 -7.73 -5.41
C PRO A 58 -38.92 -6.23 -5.21
N ASP A 59 -39.98 -5.40 -5.32
CA ASP A 59 -39.87 -4.00 -4.87
C ASP A 59 -39.57 -3.97 -3.37
N GLY A 60 -38.66 -3.12 -2.93
CA GLY A 60 -38.23 -3.02 -1.53
C GLY A 60 -36.87 -2.37 -1.36
N THR A 61 -36.41 -2.34 -0.11
CA THR A 61 -35.11 -1.83 0.30
C THR A 61 -34.13 -2.98 0.50
N TYR A 62 -32.95 -2.84 -0.07
CA TYR A 62 -31.88 -3.85 -0.03
C TYR A 62 -30.60 -3.22 0.45
N GLU A 63 -29.81 -4.01 1.16
CA GLU A 63 -28.43 -3.71 1.54
C GLU A 63 -27.50 -4.60 0.72
N LEU A 64 -26.46 -4.01 0.19
CA LEU A 64 -25.35 -4.73 -0.43
C LEU A 64 -24.09 -4.48 0.36
N GLU A 65 -23.49 -5.56 0.83
CA GLU A 65 -22.21 -5.61 1.50
C GLU A 65 -21.21 -6.29 0.57
N GLU A 66 -20.07 -5.66 0.34
CA GLU A 66 -18.93 -6.35 -0.24
C GLU A 66 -18.17 -7.03 0.89
N ILE A 67 -18.14 -8.37 0.90
CA ILE A 67 -17.50 -9.19 1.93
C ILE A 67 -16.00 -9.27 1.68
N ALA A 68 -15.61 -9.30 0.40
CA ALA A 68 -14.22 -9.30 -0.04
C ALA A 68 -14.08 -8.55 -1.35
N ALA A 69 -13.16 -7.60 -1.39
CA ALA A 69 -12.76 -6.94 -2.63
C ALA A 69 -11.77 -7.80 -3.44
N PRO A 70 -11.66 -7.61 -4.75
CA PRO A 70 -10.57 -8.18 -5.55
C PRO A 70 -9.21 -7.76 -5.03
N ARG A 71 -8.22 -8.61 -5.24
CA ARG A 71 -6.84 -8.35 -4.79
C ARG A 71 -6.31 -7.00 -5.27
N GLY A 72 -5.73 -6.23 -4.36
CA GLY A 72 -5.19 -4.90 -4.62
C GLY A 72 -6.23 -3.79 -4.61
N PHE A 73 -7.45 -4.07 -4.16
CA PHE A 73 -8.52 -3.11 -3.99
C PHE A 73 -9.03 -3.07 -2.56
N LYS A 74 -9.65 -1.96 -2.18
CA LYS A 74 -10.32 -1.80 -0.90
C LYS A 74 -11.76 -2.21 -1.02
N THR A 75 -12.29 -2.83 0.02
CA THR A 75 -13.71 -3.12 0.16
C THR A 75 -14.51 -1.81 0.22
N ILE A 76 -15.51 -1.66 -0.65
CA ILE A 76 -16.44 -0.54 -0.60
C ILE A 76 -17.30 -0.61 0.66
N SER A 77 -17.67 0.53 1.23
CA SER A 77 -18.58 0.53 2.37
C SER A 77 -19.94 -0.07 2.00
N THR A 78 -20.54 -0.80 2.94
CA THR A 78 -21.92 -1.31 2.81
C THR A 78 -22.87 -0.16 2.48
N PHE A 79 -23.78 -0.37 1.52
CA PHE A 79 -24.73 0.62 1.07
C PHE A 79 -26.13 0.03 0.90
N THR A 80 -27.17 0.89 0.94
CA THR A 80 -28.52 0.48 0.63
C THR A 80 -28.98 1.01 -0.73
N PHE A 81 -29.88 0.28 -1.35
CA PHE A 81 -30.57 0.69 -2.57
C PHE A 81 -32.04 0.30 -2.54
N VAL A 82 -32.87 1.02 -3.29
CA VAL A 82 -34.32 0.79 -3.35
C VAL A 82 -34.72 0.35 -4.75
N VAL A 83 -35.46 -0.73 -4.82
CA VAL A 83 -36.12 -1.23 -6.05
C VAL A 83 -37.59 -0.83 -6.05
N THR A 84 -38.04 -0.22 -7.16
CA THR A 84 -39.45 0.16 -7.36
C THR A 84 -39.84 -0.12 -8.81
N ASN A 85 -40.93 -0.87 -9.03
CA ASN A 85 -41.35 -1.32 -10.33
C ASN A 85 -40.26 -2.06 -11.13
N GLY A 86 -39.46 -2.85 -10.43
CA GLY A 86 -38.38 -3.67 -10.97
C GLY A 86 -37.15 -2.91 -11.46
N VAL A 87 -36.96 -1.65 -11.01
CA VAL A 87 -35.76 -0.86 -11.29
C VAL A 87 -35.21 -0.24 -10.01
N VAL A 88 -33.89 -0.06 -9.95
CA VAL A 88 -33.25 0.67 -8.84
C VAL A 88 -33.54 2.16 -8.98
N THR A 89 -34.13 2.74 -7.94
CA THR A 89 -34.54 4.16 -7.92
C THR A 89 -33.57 5.02 -7.12
N THR A 90 -33.06 4.53 -6.00
CA THR A 90 -32.09 5.23 -5.12
C THR A 90 -30.94 4.31 -4.74
N VAL A 91 -29.77 4.88 -4.49
CA VAL A 91 -28.58 4.25 -3.98
C VAL A 91 -27.94 5.21 -3.01
N ASP A 92 -27.51 4.74 -1.82
CA ASP A 92 -26.79 5.53 -0.84
C ASP A 92 -25.35 5.83 -1.27
N GLU A 93 -24.75 6.86 -0.69
CA GLU A 93 -23.33 7.19 -0.88
C GLU A 93 -22.42 6.13 -0.23
N THR A 94 -21.25 5.94 -0.81
CA THR A 94 -20.25 4.95 -0.38
C THR A 94 -18.89 5.58 -0.12
N THR A 95 -18.02 4.87 0.60
CA THR A 95 -16.60 5.19 0.79
C THR A 95 -15.72 4.07 0.24
N ASN A 96 -14.43 4.34 -0.02
CA ASN A 96 -13.45 3.44 -0.65
C ASN A 96 -13.82 3.00 -2.07
N GLY A 97 -14.75 3.72 -2.69
CA GLY A 97 -15.24 3.41 -4.02
C GLY A 97 -16.53 4.17 -4.32
N GLU A 98 -17.16 3.81 -5.42
CA GLU A 98 -18.33 4.47 -5.98
C GLU A 98 -19.33 3.45 -6.50
N VAL A 99 -20.64 3.74 -6.36
CA VAL A 99 -21.70 2.95 -6.97
C VAL A 99 -22.44 3.81 -7.98
N GLU A 100 -22.36 3.42 -9.25
CA GLU A 100 -23.12 4.04 -10.33
C GLU A 100 -24.38 3.25 -10.66
N LYS A 101 -25.50 3.96 -10.73
CA LYS A 101 -26.76 3.43 -11.24
C LYS A 101 -26.94 3.83 -12.69
N SER A 102 -27.24 2.86 -13.58
CA SER A 102 -27.57 3.15 -14.97
C SER A 102 -28.83 4.03 -15.11
N GLU A 103 -28.96 4.76 -16.21
CA GLU A 103 -30.11 5.63 -16.47
C GLU A 103 -31.44 4.88 -16.43
N ASP A 104 -31.48 3.64 -16.91
CA ASP A 104 -32.68 2.78 -16.88
C ASP A 104 -32.90 2.07 -15.54
N GLY A 105 -32.03 2.28 -14.55
CA GLY A 105 -32.10 1.70 -13.22
C GLY A 105 -31.92 0.18 -13.17
N LYS A 106 -31.38 -0.45 -14.21
CA LYS A 106 -31.25 -1.91 -14.28
C LYS A 106 -29.86 -2.44 -13.96
N THR A 107 -28.88 -1.56 -13.86
CA THR A 107 -27.51 -1.91 -13.53
C THR A 107 -26.98 -1.06 -12.39
N LEU A 108 -26.35 -1.71 -11.42
CA LEU A 108 -25.45 -1.08 -10.46
C LEU A 108 -24.03 -1.49 -10.84
N THR A 109 -23.17 -0.50 -11.07
CA THR A 109 -21.74 -0.68 -11.27
C THR A 109 -21.01 -0.26 -10.00
N ILE A 110 -20.34 -1.21 -9.38
CA ILE A 110 -19.58 -1.03 -8.13
C ILE A 110 -18.13 -0.86 -8.53
N LYS A 111 -17.54 0.29 -8.16
CA LYS A 111 -16.18 0.68 -8.52
C LYS A 111 -15.33 0.78 -7.26
N ASP A 112 -14.31 -0.05 -7.13
CA ASP A 112 -13.41 -0.03 -5.98
C ASP A 112 -12.20 0.87 -6.19
N GLU A 113 -11.79 1.49 -5.10
CA GLU A 113 -10.50 2.17 -5.00
C GLU A 113 -9.38 1.14 -4.81
N ARG A 114 -8.23 1.34 -5.47
CA ARG A 114 -7.03 0.52 -5.22
C ARG A 114 -6.50 0.78 -3.81
N THR A 115 -5.91 -0.25 -3.21
CA THR A 115 -5.05 -0.07 -2.03
C THR A 115 -3.92 0.90 -2.37
N LYS A 116 -3.42 1.62 -1.37
CA LYS A 116 -2.38 2.64 -1.55
C LYS A 116 -1.49 2.73 -0.34
N ILE A 117 -0.17 2.69 -0.57
CA ILE A 117 0.85 3.03 0.42
C ILE A 117 1.80 4.09 -0.14
N GLN A 118 2.48 4.80 0.74
CA GLN A 118 3.53 5.76 0.39
C GLN A 118 4.83 5.36 1.04
N ILE A 119 5.88 5.21 0.23
CA ILE A 119 7.24 4.94 0.70
C ILE A 119 8.13 6.10 0.29
N ASP A 120 8.69 6.76 1.29
CA ASP A 120 9.51 7.94 1.13
C ASP A 120 10.98 7.65 1.40
N LYS A 121 11.87 8.49 0.88
CA LYS A 121 13.30 8.41 1.11
C LYS A 121 13.80 9.74 1.63
N LYS A 122 14.16 9.77 2.91
CA LYS A 122 14.52 10.99 3.65
C LYS A 122 15.94 10.92 4.22
N ASP A 123 16.47 12.07 4.57
CA ASP A 123 17.58 12.14 5.53
C ASP A 123 17.08 11.80 6.95
N ILE A 124 17.99 11.53 7.89
CA ILE A 124 17.65 11.19 9.29
C ILE A 124 16.80 12.26 9.99
N THR A 125 16.80 13.50 9.50
CA THR A 125 16.01 14.58 10.11
C THR A 125 14.57 14.61 9.61
N GLY A 126 14.27 13.88 8.53
CA GLY A 126 12.98 13.89 7.82
C GLY A 126 12.71 15.17 7.05
N GLN A 127 13.69 16.06 6.91
CA GLN A 127 13.53 17.38 6.29
C GLN A 127 13.84 17.37 4.79
N GLU A 128 14.85 16.60 4.40
CA GLU A 128 15.34 16.56 3.01
C GLU A 128 14.95 15.24 2.33
N GLU A 129 14.46 15.35 1.10
CA GLU A 129 14.32 14.20 0.21
C GLU A 129 15.70 13.71 -0.22
N VAL A 130 15.87 12.41 -0.30
CA VAL A 130 17.13 11.77 -0.70
C VAL A 130 16.90 10.97 -1.97
N ALA A 131 17.11 11.59 -3.12
CA ALA A 131 16.95 10.96 -4.42
C ALA A 131 18.16 10.10 -4.79
N GLY A 132 17.93 8.98 -5.50
CA GLY A 132 18.97 8.11 -6.05
C GLY A 132 19.20 6.80 -5.30
N ALA A 133 18.52 6.57 -4.17
CA ALA A 133 18.55 5.29 -3.48
C ALA A 133 17.73 4.23 -4.23
N THR A 134 18.20 2.99 -4.23
CA THR A 134 17.45 1.86 -4.79
C THR A 134 16.66 1.16 -3.68
N LEU A 135 15.33 1.15 -3.81
CA LEU A 135 14.42 0.51 -2.87
C LEU A 135 13.76 -0.71 -3.50
N THR A 136 13.57 -1.75 -2.72
CA THR A 136 12.95 -3.01 -3.15
C THR A 136 11.86 -3.39 -2.16
N LEU A 137 10.68 -3.73 -2.68
CA LEU A 137 9.54 -4.25 -1.93
C LEU A 137 9.25 -5.67 -2.40
N THR A 138 9.20 -6.62 -1.48
CA THR A 138 8.97 -8.04 -1.78
C THR A 138 7.82 -8.62 -0.97
N ASN A 139 7.19 -9.66 -1.54
CA ASN A 139 6.23 -10.53 -0.85
C ASN A 139 6.33 -11.92 -1.51
N GLU A 140 6.65 -12.93 -0.72
CA GLU A 140 6.91 -14.30 -1.22
C GLU A 140 5.63 -15.05 -1.62
N ASP A 141 4.46 -14.57 -1.19
CA ASP A 141 3.15 -15.17 -1.51
C ASP A 141 2.62 -14.73 -2.89
N LEU A 142 3.24 -13.70 -3.49
CA LEU A 142 2.83 -13.19 -4.80
C LEU A 142 3.66 -13.81 -5.92
N THR A 143 2.98 -14.17 -7.01
CA THR A 143 3.65 -14.69 -8.22
C THR A 143 4.30 -13.57 -9.04
N ALA A 144 5.21 -13.95 -9.95
CA ALA A 144 5.85 -12.99 -10.85
C ALA A 144 4.84 -12.22 -11.70
N GLU A 145 3.77 -12.90 -12.19
CA GLU A 145 2.70 -12.26 -12.98
C GLU A 145 1.92 -11.22 -12.16
N GLN A 146 1.71 -11.46 -10.86
CA GLN A 146 1.07 -10.49 -9.97
C GLN A 146 1.97 -9.27 -9.75
N TRP A 147 3.29 -9.44 -9.61
CA TRP A 147 4.23 -8.34 -9.53
C TRP A 147 4.33 -7.54 -10.83
N GLU A 148 4.26 -8.20 -12.00
CA GLU A 148 4.17 -7.53 -13.29
C GLU A 148 2.88 -6.69 -13.40
N ALA A 149 1.74 -7.20 -12.92
CA ALA A 149 0.47 -6.47 -12.90
C ALA A 149 0.54 -5.24 -11.97
N ILE A 150 1.15 -5.36 -10.79
CA ILE A 150 1.39 -4.24 -9.87
C ILE A 150 2.30 -3.19 -10.52
N ALA A 151 3.40 -3.60 -11.15
CA ALA A 151 4.30 -2.68 -11.84
C ALA A 151 3.62 -1.97 -13.02
N ALA A 152 2.70 -2.63 -13.71
CA ALA A 152 1.99 -2.05 -14.86
C ALA A 152 1.08 -0.87 -14.50
N VAL A 153 0.56 -0.80 -13.26
CA VAL A 153 -0.29 0.30 -12.78
C VAL A 153 0.49 1.35 -11.98
N ASN A 154 1.77 1.11 -11.75
CA ASN A 154 2.66 2.03 -11.03
C ASN A 154 3.81 2.48 -11.93
N THR A 155 3.88 3.76 -12.24
CA THR A 155 5.00 4.30 -13.04
C THR A 155 6.32 4.14 -12.28
N ASP A 156 7.42 3.87 -13.01
CA ASP A 156 8.78 3.76 -12.49
C ASP A 156 9.04 2.60 -11.52
N LEU A 157 8.11 1.64 -11.40
CA LEU A 157 8.40 0.36 -10.77
C LEU A 157 8.92 -0.65 -11.80
N THR A 158 9.98 -1.36 -11.44
CA THR A 158 10.48 -2.51 -12.19
C THR A 158 10.09 -3.79 -11.47
N ALA A 159 9.33 -4.66 -12.14
CA ALA A 159 8.97 -5.96 -11.58
C ALA A 159 10.21 -6.87 -11.47
N LEU A 160 10.30 -7.56 -10.34
CA LEU A 160 11.22 -8.65 -10.05
C LEU A 160 10.41 -9.95 -9.91
N GLY A 161 11.09 -11.10 -9.89
CA GLY A 161 10.39 -12.38 -9.75
C GLY A 161 9.55 -12.51 -8.46
N ASN A 162 9.91 -11.79 -7.40
CA ASN A 162 9.26 -11.83 -6.08
C ASN A 162 9.03 -10.43 -5.49
N GLY A 163 9.03 -9.38 -6.30
CA GLY A 163 8.89 -8.02 -5.80
C GLY A 163 8.92 -6.96 -6.89
N VAL A 164 9.04 -5.71 -6.46
CA VAL A 164 9.29 -4.54 -7.30
C VAL A 164 10.45 -3.72 -6.78
N GLN A 165 11.10 -3.01 -7.68
CA GLN A 165 12.23 -2.12 -7.38
C GLN A 165 12.03 -0.77 -8.04
N TRP A 166 12.50 0.29 -7.38
CA TRP A 166 12.52 1.65 -7.93
C TRP A 166 13.70 2.45 -7.38
N THR A 167 13.97 3.58 -8.02
CA THR A 167 14.91 4.57 -7.52
C THR A 167 14.15 5.70 -6.86
N SER A 168 14.55 6.12 -5.66
CA SER A 168 13.94 7.25 -4.95
C SER A 168 14.09 8.55 -5.73
N GLY A 169 13.08 9.38 -5.67
CA GLY A 169 13.01 10.72 -6.27
C GLY A 169 12.95 11.84 -5.22
N ASP A 170 12.40 12.98 -5.64
CA ASP A 170 12.24 14.18 -4.81
C ASP A 170 10.90 14.21 -4.05
N ALA A 171 10.21 13.09 -3.97
CA ALA A 171 8.94 12.92 -3.26
C ALA A 171 8.71 11.45 -2.92
N ALA A 172 7.81 11.21 -1.96
CA ALA A 172 7.37 9.86 -1.63
C ALA A 172 6.84 9.11 -2.85
N LYS A 173 7.23 7.85 -2.99
CA LYS A 173 6.69 6.95 -3.99
C LYS A 173 5.34 6.42 -3.52
N GLU A 174 4.30 6.75 -4.27
CA GLU A 174 3.00 6.11 -4.12
C GLU A 174 3.00 4.77 -4.85
N ILE A 175 2.59 3.70 -4.16
CA ILE A 175 2.42 2.36 -4.71
C ILE A 175 0.95 1.97 -4.51
N VAL A 176 0.26 1.70 -5.62
CA VAL A 176 -1.15 1.31 -5.62
C VAL A 176 -1.33 -0.14 -6.04
N GLY A 177 -2.43 -0.76 -5.60
CA GLY A 177 -2.83 -2.09 -6.05
C GLY A 177 -2.06 -3.24 -5.39
N LEU A 178 -1.44 -3.00 -4.24
CA LEU A 178 -0.84 -4.08 -3.45
C LEU A 178 -1.95 -4.91 -2.79
N PRO A 179 -2.01 -6.24 -2.99
CA PRO A 179 -2.89 -7.11 -2.23
C PRO A 179 -2.60 -7.11 -0.73
N ASP A 180 -3.55 -7.52 0.09
CA ASP A 180 -3.30 -7.82 1.49
C ASP A 180 -2.23 -8.91 1.61
N GLY A 181 -1.37 -8.80 2.63
CA GLY A 181 -0.26 -9.72 2.82
C GLY A 181 0.93 -9.13 3.57
N THR A 182 1.99 -9.91 3.69
CA THR A 182 3.21 -9.50 4.40
C THR A 182 4.28 -9.05 3.41
N TYR A 183 4.78 -7.84 3.60
CA TYR A 183 5.76 -7.21 2.73
C TYR A 183 7.07 -6.95 3.47
N THR A 184 8.17 -7.05 2.74
CA THR A 184 9.50 -6.66 3.21
C THR A 184 10.04 -5.53 2.34
N LEU A 185 10.36 -4.40 2.97
CA LEU A 185 11.00 -3.24 2.36
C LEU A 185 12.48 -3.24 2.71
N GLN A 186 13.32 -3.04 1.71
CA GLN A 186 14.77 -2.98 1.83
C GLN A 186 15.35 -1.90 0.92
N GLU A 187 16.36 -1.20 1.39
CA GLU A 187 17.26 -0.43 0.54
C GLU A 187 18.39 -1.34 0.06
N THR A 188 18.72 -1.25 -1.23
CA THR A 188 19.72 -2.10 -1.89
C THR A 188 20.72 -1.24 -2.66
N GLY A 189 21.85 -1.82 -3.03
CA GLY A 189 22.93 -1.12 -3.75
C GLY A 189 24.06 -0.65 -2.86
N ASP A 190 24.84 0.31 -3.37
CA ASP A 190 26.01 0.87 -2.71
C ASP A 190 25.71 2.29 -2.18
N GLU A 191 26.64 2.86 -1.42
CA GLU A 191 26.64 4.27 -1.04
C GLU A 191 26.42 5.17 -2.27
N PHE A 192 25.63 6.21 -2.14
CA PHE A 192 25.32 7.13 -3.24
C PHE A 192 25.39 8.59 -2.79
N THR A 193 25.41 9.49 -3.75
CA THR A 193 25.50 10.94 -3.49
C THR A 193 24.21 11.63 -3.93
N ALA A 194 23.60 12.36 -3.01
CA ALA A 194 22.45 13.24 -3.24
C ALA A 194 22.66 14.56 -2.49
N ASN A 195 22.18 15.67 -3.03
CA ASN A 195 22.27 17.01 -2.40
C ASN A 195 23.69 17.40 -1.97
N GLY A 196 24.73 16.88 -2.66
CA GLY A 196 26.14 17.14 -2.31
C GLY A 196 26.65 16.38 -1.07
N LYS A 197 25.88 15.44 -0.53
CA LYS A 197 26.19 14.57 0.61
C LYS A 197 26.28 13.13 0.14
N THR A 198 27.14 12.32 0.77
CA THR A 198 27.18 10.87 0.56
C THR A 198 26.35 10.20 1.65
N TYR A 199 25.46 9.32 1.26
CA TYR A 199 24.56 8.58 2.15
C TYR A 199 24.95 7.11 2.23
N GLN A 200 24.77 6.54 3.42
CA GLN A 200 24.97 5.12 3.69
C GLN A 200 23.65 4.40 3.53
N VAL A 201 23.69 3.28 2.82
CA VAL A 201 22.52 2.39 2.65
C VAL A 201 22.02 1.89 3.99
N VAL A 202 20.70 1.89 4.19
CA VAL A 202 20.05 1.26 5.34
C VAL A 202 20.08 -0.26 5.12
N THR A 203 20.97 -0.96 5.82
CA THR A 203 21.18 -2.40 5.68
C THR A 203 20.12 -3.25 6.41
N ASP A 204 19.41 -2.64 7.35
CA ASP A 204 18.28 -3.25 8.04
C ASP A 204 17.09 -3.41 7.07
N THR A 205 16.16 -4.29 7.38
CA THR A 205 14.91 -4.49 6.63
C THR A 205 13.70 -4.12 7.49
N LEU A 206 12.65 -3.70 6.82
CA LEU A 206 11.34 -3.45 7.42
C LEU A 206 10.34 -4.48 6.91
N THR A 207 9.63 -5.14 7.81
CA THR A 207 8.49 -6.00 7.47
C THR A 207 7.21 -5.35 7.96
N PHE A 208 6.17 -5.35 7.15
CA PHE A 208 4.84 -4.86 7.52
C PHE A 208 3.76 -5.76 6.91
N VAL A 209 2.58 -5.72 7.51
CA VAL A 209 1.37 -6.36 6.98
C VAL A 209 0.49 -5.30 6.36
N LEU A 210 -0.01 -5.56 5.15
CA LEU A 210 -1.10 -4.79 4.56
C LEU A 210 -2.38 -5.59 4.80
N GLU A 211 -3.37 -4.97 5.45
CA GLU A 211 -4.67 -5.57 5.76
C GLU A 211 -5.78 -4.55 5.48
N GLU A 212 -6.73 -4.91 4.64
CA GLU A 212 -7.79 -4.03 4.15
C GLU A 212 -7.23 -2.68 3.61
N GLY A 213 -6.07 -2.75 2.93
CA GLY A 213 -5.38 -1.60 2.38
C GLY A 213 -4.69 -0.70 3.41
N ASN A 214 -4.53 -1.14 4.66
CA ASN A 214 -3.86 -0.40 5.73
C ASN A 214 -2.57 -1.09 6.16
N VAL A 215 -1.52 -0.29 6.38
CA VAL A 215 -0.24 -0.78 6.90
C VAL A 215 -0.37 -1.05 8.39
N MET A 216 -0.03 -2.27 8.79
CA MET A 216 -0.11 -2.75 10.16
C MET A 216 1.13 -3.58 10.53
N ASN A 217 1.33 -3.82 11.83
CA ASN A 217 2.36 -4.73 12.34
C ASN A 217 3.76 -4.46 11.77
N VAL A 218 4.19 -3.20 11.81
CA VAL A 218 5.50 -2.78 11.29
C VAL A 218 6.61 -3.22 12.22
N ILE A 219 7.54 -4.04 11.71
CA ILE A 219 8.63 -4.64 12.47
C ILE A 219 9.95 -4.45 11.71
N GLY A 220 10.95 -3.90 12.39
CA GLY A 220 12.31 -3.83 11.86
C GLY A 220 13.11 -5.10 12.12
N SER A 221 14.18 -5.31 11.36
CA SER A 221 15.11 -6.44 11.55
C SER A 221 15.92 -6.33 12.87
N SER A 222 15.88 -5.19 13.56
CA SER A 222 16.41 -4.98 14.90
C SER A 222 15.54 -4.02 15.70
N ASP A 223 15.62 -4.03 17.02
CA ASP A 223 14.82 -3.19 17.93
C ASP A 223 15.00 -1.68 17.73
N THR A 224 16.07 -1.25 17.06
CA THR A 224 16.36 0.17 16.81
C THR A 224 16.07 0.59 15.37
N THR A 225 15.57 -0.31 14.54
CA THR A 225 15.38 -0.10 13.10
C THR A 225 14.18 0.78 12.80
N VAL A 226 13.11 0.72 13.59
CA VAL A 226 11.87 1.49 13.38
C VAL A 226 11.73 2.55 14.46
N LYS A 227 11.40 3.78 14.06
CA LYS A 227 11.14 4.92 14.94
C LYS A 227 9.82 5.58 14.57
N ASP A 228 9.10 6.06 15.57
CA ASP A 228 7.83 6.78 15.44
C ASP A 228 8.04 8.31 15.30
N THR A 229 9.26 8.77 15.45
CA THR A 229 9.68 10.16 15.27
C THR A 229 10.99 10.23 14.51
N PHE A 230 11.21 11.32 13.75
CA PHE A 230 12.50 11.56 13.09
C PHE A 230 13.59 11.86 14.13
N ASP A 231 14.73 11.16 14.01
CA ASP A 231 15.85 11.25 14.95
C ASP A 231 17.06 11.96 14.34
N GLN A 232 17.16 13.25 14.61
CA GLN A 232 18.27 14.11 14.14
C GLN A 232 19.63 13.71 14.70
N THR A 233 19.67 12.88 15.73
CA THR A 233 20.91 12.43 16.40
C THR A 233 21.35 11.05 15.94
N ALA A 234 20.56 10.38 15.11
CA ALA A 234 20.90 9.08 14.57
C ALA A 234 22.25 9.11 13.83
N ASN A 235 23.08 8.11 14.05
CA ASN A 235 24.37 7.93 13.38
C ASN A 235 24.36 6.84 12.32
N LYS A 236 23.22 6.17 12.14
CA LYS A 236 22.92 5.20 11.10
C LYS A 236 21.50 5.40 10.58
N GLY A 237 21.22 4.89 9.39
CA GLY A 237 19.88 4.93 8.81
C GLY A 237 18.88 4.06 9.60
N TYR A 238 17.59 4.36 9.42
CA TYR A 238 16.48 3.69 10.09
C TYR A 238 15.20 3.84 9.25
N PHE A 239 14.13 3.14 9.63
CA PHE A 239 12.79 3.33 9.06
C PHE A 239 11.94 4.16 10.01
N TYR A 240 11.24 5.16 9.45
CA TYR A 240 10.23 5.91 10.17
C TYR A 240 8.85 5.32 9.85
N TYR A 241 8.07 5.07 10.88
CA TYR A 241 6.65 4.74 10.79
C TYR A 241 5.92 5.25 12.04
N ASN A 242 4.85 6.02 11.80
CA ASN A 242 3.95 6.46 12.85
C ASN A 242 2.51 6.23 12.37
N GLY A 243 1.98 5.05 12.70
CA GLY A 243 0.64 4.61 12.31
C GLY A 243 -0.50 5.18 13.16
N ASP A 244 -0.22 6.05 14.14
CA ASP A 244 -1.22 6.52 15.11
C ASP A 244 -2.15 7.61 14.57
N SER A 245 -2.01 8.03 13.31
CA SER A 245 -2.88 9.04 12.70
C SER A 245 -3.46 8.55 11.38
N ASP A 246 -4.74 8.82 11.14
CA ASP A 246 -5.46 8.51 9.89
C ASP A 246 -4.75 9.04 8.63
N THR A 247 -3.91 10.06 8.78
CA THR A 247 -3.16 10.68 7.67
C THR A 247 -1.82 10.00 7.38
N ASN A 248 -1.26 9.23 8.34
CA ASN A 248 0.08 8.62 8.24
C ASN A 248 0.05 7.09 8.30
N GLN A 249 -1.11 6.47 8.40
CA GLN A 249 -1.24 5.03 8.56
C GLN A 249 -0.54 4.24 7.43
N ASN A 250 -0.54 4.77 6.21
CA ASN A 250 0.03 4.13 5.03
C ASN A 250 1.33 4.80 4.54
N TYR A 251 2.00 5.56 5.41
CA TYR A 251 3.26 6.25 5.10
C TYR A 251 4.43 5.62 5.85
N ILE A 252 5.46 5.24 5.11
CA ILE A 252 6.73 4.71 5.62
C ILE A 252 7.86 5.57 5.04
N ALA A 253 8.84 5.97 5.86
CA ALA A 253 10.04 6.58 5.32
C ALA A 253 11.30 5.74 5.62
N VAL A 254 12.18 5.62 4.63
CA VAL A 254 13.53 5.08 4.75
C VAL A 254 14.46 6.26 4.95
N CYS A 255 15.08 6.36 6.13
CA CYS A 255 15.85 7.52 6.56
C CYS A 255 17.34 7.22 6.54
N ASP A 256 18.12 7.93 5.72
CA ASP A 256 19.56 7.71 5.59
C ASP A 256 20.40 8.67 6.41
N ALA A 257 21.43 8.11 7.01
CA ALA A 257 22.47 8.90 7.64
C ALA A 257 23.53 9.35 6.62
N GLU A 258 23.92 10.62 6.69
CA GLU A 258 25.05 11.13 5.94
C GLU A 258 26.35 10.45 6.39
N LYS A 259 27.14 9.98 5.44
CA LYS A 259 28.49 9.47 5.69
C LYS A 259 29.41 10.63 6.05
N ARG A 260 29.74 10.72 7.33
CA ARG A 260 30.71 11.72 7.80
C ARG A 260 32.13 11.22 7.58
N VAL A 261 32.94 12.00 6.89
CA VAL A 261 34.36 11.70 6.64
C VAL A 261 35.22 12.69 7.40
N ILE A 262 36.16 12.17 8.16
CA ILE A 262 37.20 12.98 8.82
C ILE A 262 38.53 12.66 8.13
N ALA A 263 39.16 13.68 7.53
CA ALA A 263 40.51 13.55 7.01
C ALA A 263 41.52 13.93 8.09
N ILE A 264 42.50 13.06 8.30
CA ILE A 264 43.62 13.34 9.22
C ILE A 264 44.86 13.52 8.36
N ASN A 265 45.40 14.75 8.31
CA ASN A 265 46.63 15.07 7.61
C ASN A 265 47.79 15.15 8.59
N LYS A 266 48.93 14.62 8.18
CA LYS A 266 50.18 14.76 8.87
C LYS A 266 51.07 15.76 8.14
N GLU A 267 51.44 16.84 8.81
CA GLU A 267 52.26 17.90 8.23
C GLU A 267 53.44 18.21 9.11
N ALA A 268 54.53 18.68 8.53
CA ALA A 268 55.64 19.21 9.28
C ALA A 268 55.31 20.61 9.86
N LEU A 269 55.67 20.89 11.09
CA LEU A 269 55.36 22.16 11.77
C LEU A 269 56.00 23.37 11.08
N ASP A 270 57.19 23.17 10.47
CA ASP A 270 57.94 24.20 9.74
C ASP A 270 57.56 24.34 8.25
N GLY A 271 56.50 23.61 7.80
CA GLY A 271 56.09 23.59 6.42
C GLY A 271 57.00 22.80 5.49
N GLY A 272 57.97 22.08 6.05
CA GLY A 272 58.85 21.21 5.28
C GLY A 272 58.22 19.92 4.82
N SER A 273 58.94 19.12 4.03
CA SER A 273 58.48 17.81 3.58
C SER A 273 58.53 16.80 4.73
N ILE A 274 57.49 15.97 4.84
CA ILE A 274 57.41 14.87 5.79
C ILE A 274 56.91 13.60 5.08
N ALA A 275 57.49 12.44 5.48
CA ALA A 275 57.04 11.13 5.04
C ALA A 275 55.74 10.77 5.84
N ALA A 276 54.59 11.32 5.40
CA ALA A 276 53.31 11.14 6.11
C ALA A 276 52.87 9.65 6.14
N GLU A 277 53.31 8.88 5.17
CA GLU A 277 53.11 7.42 5.07
C GLU A 277 53.81 6.60 6.15
N GLU A 278 54.81 7.17 6.79
CA GLU A 278 55.51 6.53 7.91
C GLU A 278 54.89 6.85 9.29
N ALA A 279 53.88 7.73 9.31
CA ALA A 279 53.23 8.12 10.54
C ALA A 279 52.16 7.11 10.94
N GLU A 280 52.23 6.57 12.12
CA GLU A 280 51.22 5.69 12.71
C GLU A 280 50.28 6.48 13.61
N PHE A 281 48.97 6.26 13.39
CA PHE A 281 47.93 6.88 14.22
C PHE A 281 47.09 5.81 14.90
N ARG A 282 46.63 6.10 16.10
CA ARG A 282 45.68 5.29 16.82
C ARG A 282 44.42 6.13 17.10
N LEU A 283 43.29 5.70 16.53
CA LEU A 283 41.98 6.26 16.85
C LEU A 283 41.32 5.36 17.91
N THR A 284 40.87 5.95 19.00
CA THR A 284 40.17 5.26 20.07
C THR A 284 38.86 5.98 20.33
N ALA A 285 37.74 5.30 20.24
CA ALA A 285 36.46 5.79 20.70
C ALA A 285 36.52 5.89 22.25
N LYS A 286 36.06 7.01 22.79
CA LYS A 286 35.84 7.16 24.24
C LYS A 286 34.32 7.21 24.41
N ASP A 287 33.79 6.23 25.10
CA ASP A 287 32.43 6.30 25.62
C ASP A 287 32.41 7.39 26.72
N GLU A 288 31.42 8.27 26.64
CA GLU A 288 31.14 9.26 27.71
C GLU A 288 30.39 8.61 28.88
#